data_a72bdb5de9805dd24fc8cb096dd705f3
#
_entry.id   a72bdb5de9805dd24fc8cb096dd705f3
#
_cell.length_a   1.000
_cell.length_b   1.000
_cell.length_c   1.000
_cell.angle_alpha   90.00
_cell.angle_beta   90.00
_cell.angle_gamma   90.00
#
_symmetry.space_group_name_H-M   'P 1'
#
loop_
_entity.id
_entity.type
_entity.pdbx_description
1 polymer ?
#
loop_
_entity_poly.entity_id
_entity_poly.type
_entity_poly.pdbx_seq_one_letter_code
_entity_poly.pdbx_strand_id
1 'polypeptide(L)'
;MGSLSIISTIFLLSISLSACHANYQTFLQCVCNQTSGHIEILQHIHPPTSPTYTYLLRNATQNPRFDSTAERPFLIVAPKEETEIRPVILCSKKLGHQIRVKSGGHDYEGLSFRSETPFIMIDLSNFKEIFIYLEEETAWIQSGVKLGQLYYEIAKKSKTHAFAGGLYPTVGSGGQISGGGLGTLMRKYGLAADNVLDARIMDVSGRILDRETMGEDLFWAIRGGGGASFGVILAWKLKLVRVPENVTAFSFRRKLEPGNLNLLQKWQNTAHNISEDLFIRILVQNILKDAPGNEKIVKVTYNGLFLGPADELVSVLNESFPEFGLETEDCFKEPVGNSSCSDPPCIKKECFQVPWINSVLFFCGKKTDQPVEILLEKNVNTNFYKATSDFLKSPIPDEGWKMIHKMMLSDDRPIMIIDPLGGQMDEIGENETPFAHRKGNLFNIQYMTNWAVNSENEAGRHIKWIRNLHKEMEPYVARSPRTAYINYKDLDLGKNDKYCSYNQAKVWGEKYFKGNFERLARVKGKVDPSNFFRNEQSIPVLL
;
A
#
# COMPACT_ATOMS: atom_id res chain seq x y z
N MET A 1 -4.04 3.07 53.42
CA MET A 1 -4.33 2.17 52.28
C MET A 1 -3.47 2.46 51.03
N GLY A 2 -2.72 3.57 50.93
CA GLY A 2 -1.92 3.91 49.74
C GLY A 2 -0.55 3.19 49.62
N SER A 3 0.09 2.76 50.70
CA SER A 3 1.44 2.16 50.65
C SER A 3 1.48 0.70 50.19
N LEU A 4 0.45 -0.09 50.48
CA LEU A 4 0.36 -1.48 50.01
C LEU A 4 0.14 -1.57 48.48
N SER A 5 -0.61 -0.62 47.89
CA SER A 5 -0.84 -0.55 46.45
C SER A 5 0.44 -0.25 45.68
N ILE A 6 1.26 0.67 46.17
CA ILE A 6 2.52 1.07 45.52
C ILE A 6 3.55 -0.09 45.58
N ILE A 7 3.66 -0.79 46.71
CA ILE A 7 4.58 -1.92 46.86
C ILE A 7 4.15 -3.09 45.95
N SER A 8 2.86 -3.38 45.85
CA SER A 8 2.33 -4.41 44.96
C SER A 8 2.60 -4.07 43.49
N THR A 9 2.44 -2.79 43.09
CA THR A 9 2.71 -2.34 41.72
C THR A 9 4.20 -2.41 41.38
N ILE A 10 5.09 -2.01 42.33
CA ILE A 10 6.55 -2.11 42.12
C ILE A 10 6.98 -3.58 42.04
N PHE A 11 6.39 -4.45 42.85
CA PHE A 11 6.72 -5.89 42.85
C PHE A 11 6.25 -6.56 41.55
N LEU A 12 5.06 -6.23 41.04
CA LEU A 12 4.55 -6.70 39.75
C LEU A 12 5.39 -6.18 38.57
N LEU A 13 5.83 -4.92 38.63
CA LEU A 13 6.75 -4.35 37.64
C LEU A 13 8.12 -5.03 37.65
N SER A 14 8.67 -5.34 38.83
CA SER A 14 9.97 -6.03 38.96
C SER A 14 9.90 -7.47 38.46
N ILE A 15 8.80 -8.19 38.71
CA ILE A 15 8.57 -9.55 38.19
C ILE A 15 8.40 -9.52 36.66
N SER A 16 7.67 -8.57 36.13
CA SER A 16 7.47 -8.44 34.67
C SER A 16 8.78 -8.08 33.94
N LEU A 17 9.60 -7.21 34.50
CA LEU A 17 10.91 -6.85 33.96
C LEU A 17 11.88 -8.05 34.01
N SER A 18 11.88 -8.82 35.10
CA SER A 18 12.71 -10.03 35.26
C SER A 18 12.28 -11.13 34.27
N ALA A 19 10.98 -11.34 34.08
CA ALA A 19 10.46 -12.32 33.12
C ALA A 19 10.74 -11.91 31.65
N CYS A 20 10.62 -10.63 31.34
CA CYS A 20 10.96 -10.09 30.02
C CYS A 20 12.47 -10.24 29.73
N HIS A 21 13.31 -9.98 30.72
CA HIS A 21 14.76 -10.17 30.58
C HIS A 21 15.13 -11.66 30.42
N ALA A 22 14.52 -12.56 31.17
CA ALA A 22 14.74 -14.00 31.05
C ALA A 22 14.32 -14.52 29.65
N ASN A 23 13.18 -14.09 29.14
CA ASN A 23 12.71 -14.43 27.78
C ASN A 23 13.68 -13.91 26.70
N TYR A 24 14.22 -12.70 26.87
CA TYR A 24 15.22 -12.13 25.94
C TYR A 24 16.50 -12.96 25.93
N GLN A 25 17.07 -13.30 27.10
CA GLN A 25 18.26 -14.12 27.20
C GLN A 25 18.05 -15.52 26.60
N THR A 26 16.90 -16.13 26.85
CA THR A 26 16.51 -17.42 26.26
C THR A 26 16.45 -17.36 24.73
N PHE A 27 15.92 -16.27 24.16
CA PHE A 27 15.91 -16.06 22.73
C PHE A 27 17.31 -15.92 22.15
N LEU A 28 18.17 -15.08 22.77
CA LEU A 28 19.55 -14.92 22.33
C LEU A 28 20.33 -16.23 22.39
N GLN A 29 20.20 -17.00 23.49
CA GLN A 29 20.85 -18.31 23.63
C GLN A 29 20.41 -19.28 22.53
N CYS A 30 19.10 -19.28 22.20
CA CYS A 30 18.59 -20.09 21.11
C CYS A 30 19.22 -19.68 19.76
N VAL A 31 19.30 -18.37 19.47
CA VAL A 31 19.91 -17.86 18.24
C VAL A 31 21.39 -18.23 18.16
N CYS A 32 22.16 -18.05 19.25
CA CYS A 32 23.55 -18.44 19.31
C CYS A 32 23.75 -19.94 18.99
N ASN A 33 22.90 -20.79 19.54
CA ASN A 33 22.97 -22.24 19.29
C ASN A 33 22.66 -22.61 17.84
N GLN A 34 21.81 -21.82 17.15
CA GLN A 34 21.48 -22.04 15.74
C GLN A 34 22.55 -21.54 14.76
N THR A 35 23.40 -20.61 15.19
CA THR A 35 24.42 -19.96 14.35
C THR A 35 25.81 -20.57 14.51
N SER A 36 25.97 -21.67 15.27
CA SER A 36 27.28 -22.31 15.54
C SER A 36 28.34 -21.33 16.05
N GLY A 37 27.91 -20.32 16.82
CA GLY A 37 28.80 -19.33 17.43
C GLY A 37 29.07 -18.08 16.58
N HIS A 38 28.45 -17.92 15.40
CA HIS A 38 28.47 -16.65 14.67
C HIS A 38 27.60 -15.62 15.42
N ILE A 39 28.26 -14.72 16.18
CA ILE A 39 27.60 -13.78 17.10
C ILE A 39 27.20 -12.45 16.45
N GLU A 40 27.56 -12.21 15.18
CA GLU A 40 27.29 -10.94 14.49
C GLU A 40 25.80 -10.59 14.47
N ILE A 41 24.92 -11.58 14.29
CA ILE A 41 23.46 -11.40 14.33
C ILE A 41 22.98 -10.75 15.65
N LEU A 42 23.67 -10.99 16.78
CA LEU A 42 23.24 -10.44 18.08
C LEU A 42 23.28 -8.92 18.10
N GLN A 43 24.13 -8.30 17.28
CA GLN A 43 24.20 -6.85 17.12
C GLN A 43 22.98 -6.28 16.39
N HIS A 44 22.23 -7.14 15.68
CA HIS A 44 21.05 -6.79 14.90
C HIS A 44 19.73 -7.15 15.62
N ILE A 45 19.81 -7.64 16.88
CA ILE A 45 18.65 -7.95 17.74
C ILE A 45 18.54 -6.86 18.81
N HIS A 46 17.45 -6.10 18.74
CA HIS A 46 17.25 -4.92 19.57
C HIS A 46 16.07 -5.11 20.54
N PRO A 47 16.34 -5.16 21.86
CA PRO A 47 15.30 -5.15 22.89
C PRO A 47 14.72 -3.74 23.07
N PRO A 48 13.53 -3.59 23.72
CA PRO A 48 12.88 -2.30 23.97
C PRO A 48 13.73 -1.27 24.70
N THR A 49 14.75 -1.70 25.44
CA THR A 49 15.71 -0.83 26.14
C THR A 49 16.79 -0.24 25.23
N SER A 50 16.91 -0.73 23.99
CA SER A 50 17.88 -0.24 23.01
C SER A 50 17.40 1.06 22.34
N PRO A 51 18.26 2.11 22.21
CA PRO A 51 17.93 3.29 21.39
C PRO A 51 17.61 2.94 19.94
N THR A 52 18.27 1.93 19.38
CA THR A 52 18.04 1.44 18.02
C THR A 52 16.64 0.85 17.87
N TYR A 53 16.11 0.16 18.88
CA TYR A 53 14.72 -0.33 18.87
C TYR A 53 13.74 0.83 18.68
N THR A 54 13.88 1.89 19.48
CA THR A 54 13.00 3.08 19.38
C THR A 54 13.09 3.74 18.01
N TYR A 55 14.30 3.85 17.46
CA TYR A 55 14.52 4.40 16.12
C TYR A 55 13.84 3.55 15.03
N LEU A 56 14.03 2.21 15.06
CA LEU A 56 13.46 1.29 14.09
C LEU A 56 11.93 1.26 14.18
N LEU A 57 11.36 1.21 15.39
CA LEU A 57 9.91 1.22 15.57
C LEU A 57 9.28 2.51 15.05
N ARG A 58 9.87 3.67 15.36
CA ARG A 58 9.41 4.96 14.84
C ARG A 58 9.46 5.02 13.30
N ASN A 59 10.49 4.47 12.69
CA ASN A 59 10.62 4.39 11.24
C ASN A 59 9.66 3.37 10.60
N ALA A 60 9.22 2.37 11.35
CA ALA A 60 8.24 1.39 10.89
C ALA A 60 6.80 1.95 10.89
N THR A 61 6.51 2.89 11.78
CA THR A 61 5.17 3.42 12.01
C THR A 61 4.85 4.54 11.02
N GLN A 62 4.22 4.21 9.88
CA GLN A 62 3.78 5.21 8.89
C GLN A 62 2.41 5.79 9.21
N ASN A 63 1.61 5.15 10.07
CA ASN A 63 0.35 5.68 10.58
C ASN A 63 0.49 5.99 12.08
N PRO A 64 0.61 7.26 12.48
CA PRO A 64 0.79 7.64 13.88
C PRO A 64 -0.32 7.16 14.83
N ARG A 65 -1.47 6.73 14.29
CA ARG A 65 -2.57 6.13 15.08
C ARG A 65 -2.10 4.97 15.98
N PHE A 66 -1.01 4.32 15.61
CA PHE A 66 -0.46 3.17 16.32
C PHE A 66 0.78 3.47 17.17
N ASP A 67 1.22 4.73 17.21
CA ASP A 67 2.45 5.13 17.93
C ASP A 67 2.34 4.93 19.45
N SER A 68 1.13 5.14 20.00
CA SER A 68 0.86 5.07 21.45
C SER A 68 0.32 3.72 21.92
N THR A 69 0.19 2.72 21.03
CA THR A 69 -0.39 1.42 21.41
C THR A 69 0.59 0.59 22.25
N ALA A 70 0.04 -0.19 23.19
CA ALA A 70 0.84 -1.13 24.01
C ALA A 70 1.29 -2.37 23.20
N GLU A 71 0.78 -2.56 21.99
CA GLU A 71 0.99 -3.71 21.12
C GLU A 71 2.31 -3.61 20.33
N ARG A 72 3.42 -3.53 21.04
CA ARG A 72 4.77 -3.34 20.46
C ARG A 72 5.51 -4.66 20.32
N PRO A 73 6.50 -4.75 19.39
CA PRO A 73 7.35 -5.94 19.28
C PRO A 73 8.08 -6.23 20.61
N PHE A 74 8.15 -7.51 20.98
CA PHE A 74 9.03 -7.96 22.07
C PHE A 74 10.49 -7.70 21.73
N LEU A 75 10.88 -7.92 20.47
CA LEU A 75 12.19 -7.63 19.90
C LEU A 75 12.04 -7.11 18.48
N ILE A 76 12.99 -6.28 18.04
CA ILE A 76 13.18 -5.94 16.64
C ILE A 76 14.49 -6.56 16.17
N VAL A 77 14.41 -7.34 15.10
CA VAL A 77 15.58 -7.87 14.40
C VAL A 77 15.71 -7.13 13.08
N ALA A 78 16.85 -6.47 12.85
CA ALA A 78 17.17 -5.73 11.64
C ALA A 78 18.33 -6.42 10.90
N PRO A 79 18.09 -7.60 10.26
CA PRO A 79 19.14 -8.42 9.67
C PRO A 79 19.82 -7.67 8.51
N LYS A 80 21.11 -7.94 8.30
CA LYS A 80 21.88 -7.46 7.14
C LYS A 80 22.04 -8.53 6.08
N GLU A 81 22.03 -9.80 6.51
CA GLU A 81 22.23 -10.96 5.66
C GLU A 81 21.03 -11.90 5.73
N GLU A 82 20.71 -12.58 4.63
CA GLU A 82 19.62 -13.57 4.59
C GLU A 82 19.81 -14.70 5.61
N THR A 83 21.05 -15.10 5.85
CA THR A 83 21.44 -16.14 6.81
C THR A 83 21.06 -15.82 8.25
N GLU A 84 20.92 -14.54 8.59
CA GLU A 84 20.52 -14.08 9.93
C GLU A 84 19.01 -14.27 10.20
N ILE A 85 18.20 -14.39 9.18
CA ILE A 85 16.73 -14.53 9.32
C ILE A 85 16.36 -15.95 9.76
N ARG A 86 17.09 -16.96 9.29
CA ARG A 86 16.82 -18.38 9.59
C ARG A 86 16.80 -18.68 11.10
N PRO A 87 17.81 -18.35 11.90
CA PRO A 87 17.81 -18.60 13.35
C PRO A 87 16.68 -17.84 14.05
N VAL A 88 16.30 -16.65 13.58
CA VAL A 88 15.17 -15.89 14.13
C VAL A 88 13.86 -16.65 13.96
N ILE A 89 13.57 -17.17 12.75
CA ILE A 89 12.37 -17.96 12.47
C ILE A 89 12.33 -19.22 13.36
N LEU A 90 13.42 -19.99 13.39
CA LEU A 90 13.47 -21.25 14.13
C LEU A 90 13.33 -21.05 15.65
N CYS A 91 13.99 -20.04 16.19
CA CYS A 91 13.92 -19.72 17.62
C CYS A 91 12.57 -19.11 18.01
N SER A 92 11.97 -18.25 17.15
CA SER A 92 10.62 -17.73 17.37
C SER A 92 9.59 -18.86 17.41
N LYS A 93 9.67 -19.79 16.47
CA LYS A 93 8.80 -20.98 16.42
C LYS A 93 8.98 -21.85 17.67
N LYS A 94 10.22 -22.14 18.07
CA LYS A 94 10.55 -22.96 19.25
C LYS A 94 10.02 -22.33 20.55
N LEU A 95 10.08 -21.00 20.66
CA LEU A 95 9.70 -20.26 21.87
C LEU A 95 8.26 -19.73 21.85
N GLY A 96 7.49 -20.00 20.78
CA GLY A 96 6.09 -19.63 20.68
C GLY A 96 5.84 -18.14 20.36
N HIS A 97 6.85 -17.40 19.88
CA HIS A 97 6.69 -16.01 19.44
C HIS A 97 6.16 -15.95 18.00
N GLN A 98 5.22 -15.04 17.76
CA GLN A 98 4.83 -14.69 16.39
C GLN A 98 5.90 -13.86 15.70
N ILE A 99 5.91 -13.86 14.37
CA ILE A 99 6.74 -12.96 13.56
C ILE A 99 5.85 -11.98 12.80
N ARG A 100 6.28 -10.73 12.76
CA ARG A 100 5.81 -9.71 11.82
C ARG A 100 6.97 -9.29 10.92
N VAL A 101 6.72 -9.24 9.62
CA VAL A 101 7.73 -8.82 8.65
C VAL A 101 7.40 -7.41 8.19
N LYS A 102 8.38 -6.52 8.31
CA LYS A 102 8.26 -5.11 7.91
C LYS A 102 9.21 -4.82 6.74
N SER A 103 8.65 -4.42 5.60
CA SER A 103 9.33 -3.83 4.45
C SER A 103 9.32 -2.29 4.56
N GLY A 104 8.29 -1.60 4.04
CA GLY A 104 8.11 -0.15 4.15
C GLY A 104 7.34 0.34 5.37
N GLY A 105 6.60 -0.53 6.08
CA GLY A 105 5.77 -0.16 7.23
C GLY A 105 4.46 0.55 6.88
N HIS A 106 3.99 0.46 5.63
CA HIS A 106 2.79 1.15 5.13
C HIS A 106 1.47 0.40 5.31
N ASP A 107 1.45 -0.70 6.06
CA ASP A 107 0.19 -1.39 6.38
C ASP A 107 -0.77 -0.42 7.10
N TYR A 108 -1.98 -0.25 6.58
CA TYR A 108 -2.94 0.75 7.07
C TYR A 108 -3.47 0.45 8.47
N GLU A 109 -3.44 -0.82 8.88
CA GLU A 109 -3.81 -1.29 10.20
C GLU A 109 -2.59 -1.62 11.09
N GLY A 110 -1.37 -1.34 10.59
CA GLY A 110 -0.13 -1.49 11.33
C GLY A 110 0.33 -2.94 11.54
N LEU A 111 -0.22 -3.90 10.80
CA LEU A 111 0.02 -5.34 11.04
C LEU A 111 1.46 -5.80 10.80
N SER A 112 2.31 -4.97 10.19
CA SER A 112 3.74 -5.24 10.05
C SER A 112 4.57 -4.88 11.28
N PHE A 113 4.01 -4.10 12.22
CA PHE A 113 4.74 -3.59 13.40
C PHE A 113 3.93 -3.59 14.70
N ARG A 114 2.70 -4.10 14.70
CA ARG A 114 1.85 -4.30 15.88
C ARG A 114 1.20 -5.68 15.90
N SER A 115 0.81 -6.15 17.09
CA SER A 115 0.02 -7.38 17.30
C SER A 115 -0.58 -7.39 18.70
N GLU A 116 -1.78 -7.98 18.83
CA GLU A 116 -2.43 -8.25 20.13
C GLU A 116 -1.68 -9.35 20.93
N THR A 117 -0.77 -10.11 20.29
CA THR A 117 0.03 -11.16 20.92
C THR A 117 1.51 -10.82 20.86
N PRO A 118 2.34 -11.31 21.82
CA PRO A 118 3.79 -11.11 21.80
C PRO A 118 4.42 -11.57 20.48
N PHE A 119 5.22 -10.70 19.85
CA PHE A 119 5.81 -10.96 18.55
C PHE A 119 7.21 -10.37 18.40
N ILE A 120 7.95 -10.88 17.44
CA ILE A 120 9.23 -10.37 16.99
C ILE A 120 9.03 -9.71 15.64
N MET A 121 9.49 -8.46 15.47
CA MET A 121 9.49 -7.78 14.18
C MET A 121 10.80 -8.03 13.45
N ILE A 122 10.73 -8.57 12.23
CA ILE A 122 11.85 -8.62 11.29
C ILE A 122 11.77 -7.38 10.41
N ASP A 123 12.69 -6.45 10.59
CA ASP A 123 12.79 -5.21 9.82
C ASP A 123 13.76 -5.39 8.65
N LEU A 124 13.22 -5.43 7.42
CA LEU A 124 13.99 -5.64 6.20
C LEU A 124 14.61 -4.35 5.62
N SER A 125 14.65 -3.25 6.37
CA SER A 125 15.16 -1.96 5.86
C SER A 125 16.63 -1.98 5.43
N ASN A 126 17.43 -2.96 5.87
CA ASN A 126 18.79 -3.18 5.38
C ASN A 126 18.85 -3.93 4.04
N PHE A 127 17.77 -4.63 3.65
CA PHE A 127 17.65 -5.34 2.38
C PHE A 127 17.26 -4.37 1.28
N LYS A 128 18.22 -3.62 0.76
CA LYS A 128 17.99 -2.48 -0.15
C LYS A 128 18.82 -2.52 -1.44
N GLU A 129 19.43 -3.65 -1.76
CA GLU A 129 20.18 -3.81 -3.00
C GLU A 129 19.26 -3.86 -4.22
N ILE A 130 19.73 -3.24 -5.31
CA ILE A 130 19.02 -3.14 -6.59
C ILE A 130 20.04 -3.43 -7.70
N PHE A 131 19.77 -4.47 -8.48
CA PHE A 131 20.56 -4.86 -9.64
C PHE A 131 19.70 -4.74 -10.89
N ILE A 132 20.05 -3.88 -11.83
CA ILE A 132 19.30 -3.62 -13.06
C ILE A 132 20.08 -4.14 -14.25
N TYR A 133 19.43 -4.94 -15.09
CA TYR A 133 19.93 -5.58 -16.30
C TYR A 133 19.08 -5.09 -17.48
N LEU A 134 19.54 -3.99 -18.13
CA LEU A 134 18.75 -3.31 -19.18
C LEU A 134 18.60 -4.16 -20.45
N GLU A 135 19.63 -4.95 -20.81
CA GLU A 135 19.58 -5.82 -21.98
C GLU A 135 18.51 -6.94 -21.82
N GLU A 136 18.30 -7.40 -20.59
CA GLU A 136 17.27 -8.38 -20.25
C GLU A 136 15.92 -7.71 -19.92
N GLU A 137 15.86 -6.40 -19.80
CA GLU A 137 14.71 -5.64 -19.28
C GLU A 137 14.27 -6.15 -17.89
N THR A 138 15.24 -6.49 -17.02
CA THR A 138 14.93 -7.02 -15.67
C THR A 138 15.67 -6.27 -14.56
N ALA A 139 15.14 -6.44 -13.34
CA ALA A 139 15.83 -6.00 -12.14
C ALA A 139 15.65 -7.03 -11.01
N TRP A 140 16.72 -7.32 -10.27
CA TRP A 140 16.63 -7.95 -8.96
C TRP A 140 16.62 -6.87 -7.88
N ILE A 141 15.65 -6.91 -6.98
CA ILE A 141 15.56 -5.99 -5.86
C ILE A 141 15.30 -6.73 -4.56
N GLN A 142 15.95 -6.33 -3.49
CA GLN A 142 15.66 -6.84 -2.16
C GLN A 142 14.36 -6.23 -1.59
N SER A 143 13.66 -6.97 -0.71
CA SER A 143 12.30 -6.62 -0.26
C SER A 143 12.20 -5.42 0.66
N GLY A 144 13.30 -4.90 1.17
CA GLY A 144 13.36 -3.64 1.93
C GLY A 144 13.45 -2.40 1.03
N VAL A 145 13.69 -2.56 -0.28
CA VAL A 145 13.72 -1.47 -1.26
C VAL A 145 12.38 -0.75 -1.29
N LYS A 146 12.42 0.58 -1.28
CA LYS A 146 11.25 1.43 -1.47
C LYS A 146 11.05 1.76 -2.95
N LEU A 147 9.81 2.00 -3.35
CA LEU A 147 9.48 2.29 -4.75
C LEU A 147 10.27 3.48 -5.31
N GLY A 148 10.42 4.56 -4.52
CA GLY A 148 11.21 5.72 -4.93
C GLY A 148 12.67 5.39 -5.23
N GLN A 149 13.28 4.50 -4.43
CA GLN A 149 14.64 4.01 -4.66
C GLN A 149 14.73 3.22 -5.97
N LEU A 150 13.77 2.30 -6.20
CA LEU A 150 13.71 1.53 -7.44
C LEU A 150 13.59 2.42 -8.67
N TYR A 151 12.65 3.36 -8.65
CA TYR A 151 12.42 4.29 -9.77
C TYR A 151 13.63 5.17 -10.05
N TYR A 152 14.25 5.68 -9.01
CA TYR A 152 15.47 6.48 -9.11
C TYR A 152 16.62 5.68 -9.75
N GLU A 153 16.87 4.45 -9.29
CA GLU A 153 17.95 3.61 -9.83
C GLU A 153 17.67 3.17 -11.29
N ILE A 154 16.41 2.94 -11.67
CA ILE A 154 16.04 2.69 -13.07
C ILE A 154 16.34 3.93 -13.91
N ALA A 155 15.89 5.12 -13.47
CA ALA A 155 16.05 6.37 -14.22
C ALA A 155 17.52 6.78 -14.40
N LYS A 156 18.39 6.45 -13.46
CA LYS A 156 19.85 6.65 -13.58
C LYS A 156 20.46 5.83 -14.72
N LYS A 157 19.88 4.67 -15.03
CA LYS A 157 20.42 3.76 -16.06
C LYS A 157 19.72 3.90 -17.41
N SER A 158 18.46 4.31 -17.43
CA SER A 158 17.68 4.41 -18.65
C SER A 158 16.58 5.46 -18.56
N LYS A 159 16.39 6.20 -19.64
CA LYS A 159 15.27 7.15 -19.79
C LYS A 159 14.01 6.52 -20.38
N THR A 160 14.09 5.27 -20.85
CA THR A 160 13.03 4.59 -21.58
C THR A 160 12.56 3.30 -20.89
N HIS A 161 12.96 3.09 -19.63
CA HIS A 161 12.50 1.99 -18.82
C HIS A 161 11.84 2.50 -17.54
N ALA A 162 10.84 1.74 -17.09
CA ALA A 162 10.08 1.98 -15.86
C ALA A 162 9.76 0.64 -15.17
N PHE A 163 9.11 0.72 -14.03
CA PHE A 163 8.45 -0.42 -13.40
C PHE A 163 6.98 -0.09 -13.12
N ALA A 164 6.08 -1.03 -13.42
CA ALA A 164 4.64 -0.88 -13.22
C ALA A 164 4.25 -1.04 -11.74
N GLY A 165 4.82 -0.20 -10.86
CA GLY A 165 4.58 -0.19 -9.43
C GLY A 165 3.70 0.95 -8.96
N GLY A 166 3.56 1.09 -7.63
CA GLY A 166 2.72 2.08 -6.99
C GLY A 166 3.28 3.52 -7.03
N LEU A 167 2.48 4.46 -6.56
CA LEU A 167 2.75 5.89 -6.70
C LEU A 167 3.59 6.50 -5.57
N TYR A 168 3.50 5.95 -4.36
CA TYR A 168 4.07 6.59 -3.19
C TYR A 168 5.50 6.12 -2.93
N PRO A 169 6.53 7.02 -2.97
CA PRO A 169 7.94 6.64 -3.00
C PRO A 169 8.42 5.84 -1.78
N THR A 170 7.83 6.05 -0.60
CA THR A 170 8.26 5.41 0.65
C THR A 170 7.64 4.03 0.88
N VAL A 171 6.71 3.59 0.01
CA VAL A 171 6.12 2.24 0.10
C VAL A 171 7.17 1.18 -0.22
N GLY A 172 7.27 0.17 0.63
CA GLY A 172 8.22 -0.94 0.44
C GLY A 172 7.75 -1.94 -0.61
N SER A 173 8.67 -2.38 -1.45
CA SER A 173 8.43 -3.35 -2.54
C SER A 173 7.87 -4.67 -2.03
N GLY A 174 8.33 -5.16 -0.87
CA GLY A 174 7.89 -6.43 -0.30
C GLY A 174 6.38 -6.47 -0.05
N GLY A 175 5.81 -5.42 0.55
CA GLY A 175 4.37 -5.34 0.78
C GLY A 175 3.58 -4.99 -0.47
N GLN A 176 4.04 -4.01 -1.23
CA GLN A 176 3.33 -3.50 -2.40
C GLN A 176 3.13 -4.56 -3.47
N ILE A 177 4.18 -5.29 -3.83
CA ILE A 177 4.15 -6.35 -4.85
C ILE A 177 3.34 -7.56 -4.35
N SER A 178 3.54 -7.96 -3.09
CA SER A 178 2.88 -9.15 -2.55
C SER A 178 1.35 -9.03 -2.42
N GLY A 179 0.80 -7.81 -2.46
CA GLY A 179 -0.64 -7.58 -2.49
C GLY A 179 -1.19 -7.16 -3.86
N GLY A 180 -0.37 -7.20 -4.92
CA GLY A 180 -0.76 -6.84 -6.28
C GLY A 180 0.00 -5.64 -6.82
N GLY A 181 -0.20 -4.45 -6.28
CA GLY A 181 0.55 -3.25 -6.65
C GLY A 181 -0.09 -2.43 -7.77
N LEU A 182 -1.18 -1.71 -7.46
CA LEU A 182 -1.81 -0.73 -8.36
C LEU A 182 -0.87 0.47 -8.60
N GLY A 183 -0.86 1.00 -9.82
CA GLY A 183 -0.09 2.17 -10.21
C GLY A 183 -0.54 2.78 -11.53
N THR A 184 0.09 3.88 -11.96
CA THR A 184 -0.31 4.63 -13.19
C THR A 184 -0.09 3.86 -14.48
N LEU A 185 0.80 2.87 -14.48
CA LEU A 185 1.13 2.06 -15.66
C LEU A 185 0.29 0.80 -15.78
N MET A 186 -0.64 0.55 -14.82
CA MET A 186 -1.34 -0.74 -14.73
C MET A 186 -2.27 -1.02 -15.91
N ARG A 187 -2.81 0.01 -16.58
CA ARG A 187 -3.69 -0.18 -17.74
C ARG A 187 -2.94 -0.73 -18.95
N LYS A 188 -1.65 -0.41 -19.09
CA LYS A 188 -0.82 -0.90 -20.19
C LYS A 188 -0.02 -2.15 -19.84
N TYR A 189 0.41 -2.29 -18.57
CA TYR A 189 1.39 -3.31 -18.19
C TYR A 189 0.92 -4.24 -17.07
N GLY A 190 -0.32 -4.10 -16.59
CA GLY A 190 -0.80 -4.84 -15.43
C GLY A 190 -0.23 -4.32 -14.11
N LEU A 191 -0.43 -5.08 -13.05
CA LEU A 191 0.04 -4.78 -11.70
C LEU A 191 1.54 -5.00 -11.55
N ALA A 192 2.13 -4.50 -10.46
CA ALA A 192 3.49 -4.84 -10.08
C ALA A 192 3.69 -6.37 -9.96
N ALA A 193 2.72 -7.09 -9.40
CA ALA A 193 2.74 -8.54 -9.25
C ALA A 193 2.69 -9.31 -10.58
N ASP A 194 2.06 -8.73 -11.61
CA ASP A 194 2.02 -9.32 -12.96
C ASP A 194 3.39 -9.22 -13.66
N ASN A 195 4.23 -8.29 -13.22
CA ASN A 195 5.58 -8.05 -13.73
C ASN A 195 6.68 -8.67 -12.84
N VAL A 196 6.35 -9.72 -12.07
CA VAL A 196 7.33 -10.50 -11.29
C VAL A 196 7.70 -11.78 -12.05
N LEU A 197 8.99 -11.96 -12.31
CA LEU A 197 9.54 -13.11 -13.03
C LEU A 197 10.02 -14.22 -12.09
N ASP A 198 10.54 -13.81 -10.91
CA ASP A 198 11.07 -14.73 -9.91
C ASP A 198 11.02 -14.05 -8.52
N ALA A 199 11.22 -14.81 -7.46
CA ALA A 199 11.30 -14.31 -6.09
C ALA A 199 12.18 -15.20 -5.23
N ARG A 200 12.75 -14.62 -4.17
CA ARG A 200 13.40 -15.37 -3.11
C ARG A 200 12.58 -15.23 -1.83
N ILE A 201 12.23 -16.34 -1.21
CA ILE A 201 11.47 -16.39 0.05
C ILE A 201 12.14 -17.34 1.03
N MET A 202 12.16 -16.97 2.31
CA MET A 202 12.51 -17.89 3.39
C MET A 202 11.26 -18.51 3.99
N ASP A 203 11.18 -19.83 3.96
CA ASP A 203 10.03 -20.60 4.45
C ASP A 203 10.03 -20.77 5.98
N VAL A 204 9.01 -21.44 6.51
CA VAL A 204 8.82 -21.71 7.94
C VAL A 204 9.90 -22.66 8.53
N SER A 205 10.70 -23.32 7.69
CA SER A 205 11.82 -24.16 8.06
C SER A 205 13.18 -23.45 7.94
N GLY A 206 13.16 -22.16 7.55
CA GLY A 206 14.36 -21.37 7.35
C GLY A 206 15.14 -21.72 6.07
N ARG A 207 14.50 -22.34 5.09
CA ARG A 207 15.08 -22.60 3.77
C ARG A 207 14.80 -21.42 2.86
N ILE A 208 15.78 -21.04 2.05
CA ILE A 208 15.62 -20.04 0.99
C ILE A 208 15.18 -20.77 -0.27
N LEU A 209 14.07 -20.32 -0.84
CA LEU A 209 13.47 -20.87 -2.04
C LEU A 209 13.39 -19.77 -3.11
N ASP A 210 13.75 -20.11 -4.35
CA ASP A 210 13.48 -19.36 -5.56
C ASP A 210 12.23 -19.92 -6.27
N ARG A 211 11.87 -19.40 -7.45
CA ARG A 211 10.68 -19.84 -8.17
C ARG A 211 10.70 -21.34 -8.46
N GLU A 212 11.85 -21.88 -8.90
CA GLU A 212 11.98 -23.29 -9.24
C GLU A 212 11.75 -24.17 -7.99
N THR A 213 12.39 -23.85 -6.89
CA THR A 213 12.37 -24.66 -5.66
C THR A 213 11.12 -24.44 -4.81
N MET A 214 10.47 -23.26 -4.87
CA MET A 214 9.18 -23.04 -4.19
C MET A 214 7.97 -23.62 -4.96
N GLY A 215 8.11 -23.84 -6.26
CA GLY A 215 7.06 -24.30 -7.15
C GLY A 215 6.00 -23.25 -7.48
N GLU A 216 5.22 -23.52 -8.53
CA GLU A 216 4.28 -22.54 -9.09
C GLU A 216 3.15 -22.14 -8.12
N ASP A 217 2.69 -23.02 -7.22
CA ASP A 217 1.62 -22.70 -6.28
C ASP A 217 2.04 -21.63 -5.25
N LEU A 218 3.24 -21.75 -4.66
CA LEU A 218 3.73 -20.75 -3.71
C LEU A 218 4.14 -19.47 -4.44
N PHE A 219 4.79 -19.59 -5.62
CA PHE A 219 5.11 -18.43 -6.44
C PHE A 219 3.86 -17.65 -6.86
N TRP A 220 2.77 -18.34 -7.21
CA TRP A 220 1.47 -17.72 -7.45
C TRP A 220 0.96 -17.01 -6.20
N ALA A 221 0.95 -17.70 -5.04
CA ALA A 221 0.36 -17.18 -3.80
C ALA A 221 1.00 -15.88 -3.31
N ILE A 222 2.32 -15.72 -3.46
CA ILE A 222 3.03 -14.52 -2.98
C ILE A 222 2.87 -13.31 -3.91
N ARG A 223 2.43 -13.49 -5.15
CA ARG A 223 2.24 -12.43 -6.14
C ARG A 223 0.81 -11.84 -6.13
N GLY A 224 0.36 -11.36 -4.97
CA GLY A 224 -0.95 -10.75 -4.79
C GLY A 224 -1.75 -11.29 -3.60
N GLY A 225 -1.36 -12.42 -3.00
CA GLY A 225 -2.04 -13.04 -1.87
C GLY A 225 -1.54 -12.60 -0.48
N GLY A 226 -0.57 -11.68 -0.44
CA GLY A 226 0.03 -11.22 0.82
C GLY A 226 1.16 -12.13 1.30
N GLY A 227 2.38 -11.86 0.85
CA GLY A 227 3.57 -12.70 1.06
C GLY A 227 3.87 -13.02 2.53
N ALA A 228 3.59 -12.13 3.46
CA ALA A 228 3.80 -12.32 4.90
C ALA A 228 2.96 -13.46 5.51
N SER A 229 2.00 -14.03 4.77
CA SER A 229 1.26 -15.22 5.17
C SER A 229 2.02 -16.52 4.92
N PHE A 230 3.06 -16.51 4.07
CA PHE A 230 3.72 -17.72 3.57
C PHE A 230 5.19 -17.83 3.98
N GLY A 231 5.84 -16.72 4.31
CA GLY A 231 7.25 -16.66 4.67
C GLY A 231 7.79 -15.24 4.71
N VAL A 232 9.12 -15.12 4.72
CA VAL A 232 9.83 -13.85 4.62
C VAL A 232 10.33 -13.69 3.18
N ILE A 233 9.69 -12.81 2.42
CA ILE A 233 10.16 -12.50 1.05
C ILE A 233 11.46 -11.70 1.16
N LEU A 234 12.51 -12.17 0.51
CA LEU A 234 13.86 -11.61 0.55
C LEU A 234 14.13 -10.71 -0.65
N ALA A 235 13.73 -11.14 -1.84
CA ALA A 235 13.96 -10.42 -3.09
C ALA A 235 12.91 -10.75 -4.15
N TRP A 236 12.82 -9.87 -5.16
CA TRP A 236 12.00 -10.01 -6.36
C TRP A 236 12.84 -9.85 -7.62
N LYS A 237 12.63 -10.69 -8.63
CA LYS A 237 13.07 -10.44 -10.01
C LYS A 237 11.91 -9.82 -10.77
N LEU A 238 12.09 -8.58 -11.22
CA LEU A 238 11.07 -7.77 -11.86
C LEU A 238 11.31 -7.69 -13.36
N LYS A 239 10.24 -7.67 -14.15
CA LYS A 239 10.25 -7.24 -15.53
C LYS A 239 10.16 -5.71 -15.56
N LEU A 240 11.13 -5.07 -16.19
CA LEU A 240 11.05 -3.65 -16.51
C LEU A 240 10.19 -3.45 -17.76
N VAL A 241 9.51 -2.31 -17.85
CA VAL A 241 8.61 -2.00 -18.94
C VAL A 241 9.14 -0.79 -19.73
N ARG A 242 8.87 -0.76 -21.03
CA ARG A 242 9.26 0.34 -21.90
C ARG A 242 8.32 1.53 -21.73
N VAL A 243 8.87 2.73 -21.62
CA VAL A 243 8.14 3.99 -21.62
C VAL A 243 8.80 4.97 -22.60
N PRO A 244 8.06 5.93 -23.16
CA PRO A 244 8.68 7.03 -23.92
C PRO A 244 9.69 7.80 -23.05
N GLU A 245 10.71 8.39 -23.67
CA GLU A 245 11.68 9.25 -22.96
C GLU A 245 10.97 10.40 -22.24
N ASN A 246 9.96 10.99 -22.90
CA ASN A 246 9.06 11.98 -22.32
C ASN A 246 7.63 11.45 -22.31
N VAL A 247 6.95 11.67 -21.21
CA VAL A 247 5.53 11.38 -20.98
C VAL A 247 4.81 12.68 -20.63
N THR A 248 3.49 12.70 -20.72
CA THR A 248 2.71 13.88 -20.37
C THR A 248 1.87 13.66 -19.14
N ALA A 249 2.16 14.38 -18.05
CA ALA A 249 1.38 14.38 -16.81
C ALA A 249 0.50 15.64 -16.76
N PHE A 250 -0.77 15.49 -16.37
CA PHE A 250 -1.68 16.63 -16.31
C PHE A 250 -2.64 16.55 -15.12
N SER A 251 -3.19 17.70 -14.75
CA SER A 251 -4.22 17.85 -13.73
C SER A 251 -5.28 18.81 -14.23
N PHE A 252 -6.53 18.38 -14.11
CA PHE A 252 -7.71 19.23 -14.35
C PHE A 252 -8.56 19.24 -13.09
N ARG A 253 -8.87 20.43 -12.55
CA ARG A 253 -9.57 20.59 -11.28
C ARG A 253 -10.83 21.39 -11.48
N ARG A 254 -11.93 20.93 -10.86
CA ARG A 254 -13.18 21.70 -10.80
C ARG A 254 -13.95 21.41 -9.51
N LYS A 255 -14.88 22.30 -9.18
CA LYS A 255 -15.85 22.10 -8.12
C LYS A 255 -16.82 20.98 -8.52
N LEU A 256 -17.14 20.10 -7.58
CA LEU A 256 -18.21 19.12 -7.73
C LEU A 256 -19.55 19.82 -7.42
N GLU A 257 -20.39 19.94 -8.41
CA GLU A 257 -21.73 20.50 -8.29
C GLU A 257 -22.76 19.42 -8.55
N PRO A 258 -23.62 19.09 -7.57
CA PRO A 258 -24.62 18.03 -7.72
C PRO A 258 -25.61 18.22 -8.88
N GLY A 259 -25.73 19.44 -9.41
CA GLY A 259 -26.53 19.77 -10.59
C GLY A 259 -25.76 19.71 -11.93
N ASN A 260 -24.44 19.47 -11.89
CA ASN A 260 -23.59 19.41 -13.10
C ASN A 260 -22.55 18.29 -12.98
N LEU A 261 -22.99 17.07 -13.21
CA LEU A 261 -22.17 15.85 -13.12
C LEU A 261 -21.71 15.32 -14.48
N ASN A 262 -21.97 16.04 -15.58
CA ASN A 262 -21.77 15.54 -16.96
C ASN A 262 -20.34 15.04 -17.21
N LEU A 263 -19.32 15.83 -16.85
CA LEU A 263 -17.92 15.41 -17.02
C LEU A 263 -17.58 14.18 -16.16
N LEU A 264 -18.09 14.11 -14.94
CA LEU A 264 -17.85 12.99 -14.05
C LEU A 264 -18.52 11.71 -14.54
N GLN A 265 -19.75 11.81 -15.01
CA GLN A 265 -20.46 10.70 -15.66
C GLN A 265 -19.75 10.25 -16.95
N LYS A 266 -19.32 11.20 -17.78
CA LYS A 266 -18.53 10.90 -18.97
C LYS A 266 -17.24 10.17 -18.63
N TRP A 267 -16.50 10.64 -17.62
CA TRP A 267 -15.28 9.99 -17.16
C TRP A 267 -15.54 8.54 -16.70
N GLN A 268 -16.59 8.29 -15.92
CA GLN A 268 -16.94 6.94 -15.47
C GLN A 268 -17.24 5.98 -16.64
N ASN A 269 -17.87 6.48 -17.69
CA ASN A 269 -18.23 5.67 -18.85
C ASN A 269 -17.07 5.47 -19.84
N THR A 270 -16.01 6.28 -19.73
CA THR A 270 -14.96 6.34 -20.76
C THR A 270 -13.59 5.90 -20.24
N ALA A 271 -13.20 6.29 -19.01
CA ALA A 271 -11.81 6.18 -18.52
C ALA A 271 -11.23 4.76 -18.49
N HIS A 272 -12.06 3.75 -18.34
CA HIS A 272 -11.62 2.34 -18.38
C HIS A 272 -11.45 1.78 -19.79
N ASN A 273 -12.04 2.42 -20.82
CA ASN A 273 -12.05 1.98 -22.22
C ASN A 273 -11.21 2.84 -23.17
N ILE A 274 -10.64 3.96 -22.73
CA ILE A 274 -9.73 4.78 -23.56
C ILE A 274 -8.41 4.03 -23.80
N SER A 275 -7.54 4.61 -24.64
CA SER A 275 -6.19 4.08 -24.89
C SER A 275 -5.54 3.64 -23.58
N GLU A 276 -4.88 2.50 -23.57
CA GLU A 276 -4.11 2.00 -22.40
C GLU A 276 -2.89 2.87 -22.08
N ASP A 277 -2.45 3.69 -23.04
CA ASP A 277 -1.41 4.71 -22.84
C ASP A 277 -1.88 5.90 -21.99
N LEU A 278 -3.20 6.04 -21.78
CA LEU A 278 -3.78 7.11 -20.98
C LEU A 278 -4.40 6.57 -19.69
N PHE A 279 -3.88 7.01 -18.57
CA PHE A 279 -4.43 6.78 -17.24
C PHE A 279 -4.97 8.08 -16.67
N ILE A 280 -6.24 8.13 -16.26
CA ILE A 280 -6.85 9.31 -15.62
C ILE A 280 -7.54 8.88 -14.33
N ARG A 281 -6.96 9.17 -13.19
CA ARG A 281 -7.60 8.98 -11.88
C ARG A 281 -8.37 10.23 -11.46
N ILE A 282 -9.33 10.06 -10.57
CA ILE A 282 -9.95 11.20 -9.91
C ILE A 282 -9.71 11.18 -8.40
N LEU A 283 -9.52 12.38 -7.84
CA LEU A 283 -9.49 12.61 -6.41
C LEU A 283 -10.66 13.53 -6.05
N VAL A 284 -11.49 13.06 -5.12
CA VAL A 284 -12.60 13.85 -4.55
C VAL A 284 -12.22 14.25 -3.13
N GLN A 285 -12.20 15.54 -2.87
CA GLN A 285 -11.78 16.10 -1.58
C GLN A 285 -12.63 17.33 -1.23
N ASN A 286 -12.80 17.61 0.03
CA ASN A 286 -13.25 18.96 0.40
C ASN A 286 -12.06 19.91 0.58
N ILE A 287 -12.30 21.17 0.34
CA ILE A 287 -11.38 22.27 0.61
C ILE A 287 -12.19 23.42 1.23
N LEU A 288 -11.51 24.23 2.04
CA LEU A 288 -12.07 25.49 2.51
C LEU A 288 -12.09 26.48 1.35
N LYS A 289 -13.16 27.22 1.20
CA LYS A 289 -13.24 28.34 0.26
C LYS A 289 -12.40 29.50 0.82
N ASP A 290 -11.62 30.15 -0.03
CA ASP A 290 -10.82 31.32 0.35
C ASP A 290 -11.72 32.58 0.55
N ALA A 291 -12.79 32.46 1.33
CA ALA A 291 -13.73 33.54 1.59
C ALA A 291 -14.04 33.65 3.10
N PRO A 292 -14.40 34.82 3.62
CA PRO A 292 -14.85 34.94 5.00
C PRO A 292 -16.01 33.97 5.27
N GLY A 293 -15.86 33.05 6.23
CA GLY A 293 -16.95 32.15 6.64
C GLY A 293 -16.61 30.65 6.65
N ASN A 294 -15.40 30.23 6.29
CA ASN A 294 -14.95 28.82 6.29
C ASN A 294 -15.89 27.83 5.56
N GLU A 295 -16.56 28.29 4.50
CA GLU A 295 -17.43 27.44 3.68
C GLU A 295 -16.58 26.33 3.01
N LYS A 296 -16.99 25.06 3.20
CA LYS A 296 -16.38 23.91 2.52
C LYS A 296 -17.01 23.72 1.14
N ILE A 297 -16.19 23.45 0.16
CA ILE A 297 -16.62 22.98 -1.18
C ILE A 297 -15.99 21.63 -1.48
N VAL A 298 -16.67 20.82 -2.30
CA VAL A 298 -16.11 19.57 -2.78
C VAL A 298 -15.44 19.81 -4.13
N LYS A 299 -14.19 19.37 -4.23
CA LYS A 299 -13.35 19.46 -5.43
C LYS A 299 -13.15 18.07 -6.04
N VAL A 300 -13.25 17.98 -7.36
CA VAL A 300 -12.78 16.83 -8.13
C VAL A 300 -11.53 17.22 -8.90
N THR A 301 -10.49 16.42 -8.78
CA THR A 301 -9.24 16.56 -9.53
C THR A 301 -9.06 15.34 -10.42
N TYR A 302 -8.95 15.55 -11.73
CA TYR A 302 -8.60 14.53 -12.72
C TYR A 302 -7.08 14.61 -12.92
N ASN A 303 -6.35 13.60 -12.44
CA ASN A 303 -4.90 13.49 -12.61
C ASN A 303 -4.60 12.42 -13.64
N GLY A 304 -3.95 12.81 -14.74
CA GLY A 304 -3.65 11.92 -15.84
C GLY A 304 -2.15 11.73 -16.08
N LEU A 305 -1.82 10.55 -16.60
CA LEU A 305 -0.53 10.22 -17.22
C LEU A 305 -0.79 9.68 -18.61
N PHE A 306 -0.16 10.27 -19.60
CA PHE A 306 -0.15 9.79 -20.98
C PHE A 306 1.28 9.36 -21.35
N LEU A 307 1.41 8.15 -21.89
CA LEU A 307 2.68 7.60 -22.34
C LEU A 307 3.01 8.06 -23.75
N GLY A 308 3.14 9.36 -23.93
CA GLY A 308 3.42 10.02 -25.19
C GLY A 308 3.57 11.54 -25.03
N PRO A 309 3.83 12.26 -26.14
CA PRO A 309 3.99 13.70 -26.17
C PRO A 309 2.67 14.46 -25.99
N ALA A 310 2.75 15.77 -25.72
CA ALA A 310 1.61 16.59 -25.35
C ALA A 310 0.60 16.79 -26.49
N ASP A 311 1.06 16.88 -27.73
CA ASP A 311 0.21 17.03 -28.93
C ASP A 311 -0.67 15.78 -29.17
N GLU A 312 -0.10 14.59 -29.01
CA GLU A 312 -0.89 13.34 -29.07
C GLU A 312 -1.89 13.26 -27.92
N LEU A 313 -1.50 13.62 -26.68
CA LEU A 313 -2.44 13.69 -25.55
C LEU A 313 -3.61 14.62 -25.86
N VAL A 314 -3.33 15.84 -26.37
CA VAL A 314 -4.37 16.83 -26.68
C VAL A 314 -5.34 16.28 -27.74
N SER A 315 -4.83 15.58 -28.75
CA SER A 315 -5.67 14.93 -29.75
C SER A 315 -6.62 13.89 -29.11
N VAL A 316 -6.09 13.01 -28.27
CA VAL A 316 -6.89 11.98 -27.57
C VAL A 316 -7.91 12.62 -26.61
N LEU A 317 -7.53 13.68 -25.90
CA LEU A 317 -8.45 14.37 -24.99
C LEU A 317 -9.55 15.15 -25.72
N ASN A 318 -9.25 15.76 -26.86
CA ASN A 318 -10.28 16.46 -27.65
C ASN A 318 -11.37 15.51 -28.16
N GLU A 319 -11.04 14.25 -28.44
CA GLU A 319 -12.02 13.22 -28.78
C GLU A 319 -12.79 12.72 -27.55
N SER A 320 -12.08 12.44 -26.44
CA SER A 320 -12.64 11.76 -25.26
C SER A 320 -13.16 12.73 -24.20
N PHE A 321 -12.49 13.85 -23.95
CA PHE A 321 -12.76 14.81 -22.86
C PHE A 321 -12.49 16.27 -23.30
N PRO A 322 -13.17 16.78 -24.36
CA PRO A 322 -12.97 18.17 -24.82
C PRO A 322 -13.23 19.20 -23.73
N GLU A 323 -13.99 18.83 -22.69
CA GLU A 323 -14.29 19.66 -21.52
C GLU A 323 -13.05 20.04 -20.69
N PHE A 324 -11.93 19.33 -20.85
CA PHE A 324 -10.67 19.73 -20.19
C PHE A 324 -10.08 20.98 -20.85
N GLY A 325 -10.35 21.21 -22.14
CA GLY A 325 -9.87 22.37 -22.87
C GLY A 325 -8.35 22.53 -22.79
N LEU A 326 -7.64 21.39 -22.76
CA LEU A 326 -6.17 21.39 -22.70
C LEU A 326 -5.62 21.69 -24.09
N GLU A 327 -4.65 22.56 -24.15
CA GLU A 327 -3.90 22.91 -25.36
C GLU A 327 -2.45 22.45 -25.22
N THR A 328 -1.78 22.18 -26.34
CA THR A 328 -0.39 21.68 -26.32
C THR A 328 0.54 22.65 -25.60
N GLU A 329 0.33 23.97 -25.79
CA GLU A 329 1.10 25.02 -25.16
C GLU A 329 0.97 25.05 -23.64
N ASP A 330 -0.13 24.56 -23.08
CA ASP A 330 -0.31 24.46 -21.62
C ASP A 330 0.71 23.53 -20.96
N CYS A 331 1.24 22.57 -21.72
CA CYS A 331 2.18 21.57 -21.22
C CYS A 331 3.64 22.06 -21.17
N PHE A 332 3.89 23.26 -21.69
CA PHE A 332 5.23 23.89 -21.71
C PHE A 332 5.29 25.21 -20.94
N LYS A 333 4.16 25.62 -20.31
CA LYS A 333 4.12 26.82 -19.48
C LYS A 333 4.76 26.57 -18.12
N GLU A 334 5.47 27.57 -17.61
CA GLU A 334 5.91 27.58 -16.22
C GLU A 334 4.71 27.37 -15.27
N PRO A 335 4.86 26.58 -14.18
CA PRO A 335 3.79 26.41 -13.21
C PRO A 335 3.36 27.76 -12.64
N VAL A 336 2.15 28.19 -12.95
CA VAL A 336 1.60 29.41 -12.32
C VAL A 336 1.51 29.14 -10.83
N GLY A 337 2.23 29.98 -10.03
CA GLY A 337 2.31 29.84 -8.58
C GLY A 337 0.92 29.68 -7.94
N ASN A 338 0.86 29.25 -6.70
CA ASN A 338 -0.36 28.98 -5.92
C ASN A 338 -1.47 30.01 -6.11
N SER A 339 -2.18 29.98 -7.23
CA SER A 339 -3.44 30.69 -7.36
C SER A 339 -4.49 29.87 -6.60
N SER A 340 -4.92 30.40 -5.48
CA SER A 340 -6.06 29.88 -4.73
C SER A 340 -7.27 29.75 -5.66
N CYS A 341 -8.03 28.68 -5.52
CA CYS A 341 -9.31 28.52 -6.23
C CYS A 341 -10.38 29.38 -5.54
N SER A 342 -10.22 30.71 -5.57
CA SER A 342 -11.09 31.64 -4.83
C SER A 342 -12.36 32.05 -5.57
N ASP A 343 -12.41 31.94 -6.91
CA ASP A 343 -13.57 32.36 -7.71
C ASP A 343 -14.21 31.24 -8.53
N PRO A 344 -15.54 31.15 -8.60
CA PRO A 344 -16.24 30.23 -9.50
C PRO A 344 -16.18 30.71 -10.97
N PRO A 345 -16.02 29.81 -11.94
CA PRO A 345 -15.76 28.38 -11.78
C PRO A 345 -14.29 28.10 -11.48
N CYS A 346 -14.01 27.48 -10.33
CA CYS A 346 -12.67 27.06 -9.93
C CYS A 346 -12.14 25.96 -10.89
N ILE A 347 -11.75 26.36 -12.10
CA ILE A 347 -11.13 25.50 -13.09
C ILE A 347 -9.64 25.81 -13.08
N LYS A 348 -8.83 24.80 -12.73
CA LYS A 348 -7.38 24.89 -12.86
C LYS A 348 -6.89 23.72 -13.70
N LYS A 349 -6.10 24.00 -14.71
CA LYS A 349 -5.42 23.00 -15.53
C LYS A 349 -3.90 23.17 -15.37
N GLU A 350 -3.21 22.06 -15.29
CA GLU A 350 -1.76 21.96 -15.25
C GLU A 350 -1.35 20.82 -16.17
N CYS A 351 -0.31 21.02 -16.96
CA CYS A 351 0.21 19.99 -17.86
C CYS A 351 1.74 20.12 -17.94
N PHE A 352 2.42 18.95 -18.03
CA PHE A 352 3.88 18.88 -18.04
C PHE A 352 4.32 17.73 -18.95
N GLN A 353 5.04 18.04 -20.02
CA GLN A 353 5.76 17.04 -20.79
C GLN A 353 7.15 16.86 -20.17
N VAL A 354 7.40 15.72 -19.57
CA VAL A 354 8.57 15.49 -18.71
C VAL A 354 9.09 14.05 -18.86
N PRO A 355 10.33 13.75 -18.49
CA PRO A 355 10.80 12.37 -18.34
C PRO A 355 9.88 11.58 -17.38
N TRP A 356 9.72 10.27 -17.64
CA TRP A 356 8.83 9.44 -16.82
C TRP A 356 9.09 9.58 -15.31
N ILE A 357 10.34 9.65 -14.87
CA ILE A 357 10.68 9.78 -13.45
C ILE A 357 10.12 11.07 -12.83
N ASN A 358 10.05 12.17 -13.58
CA ASN A 358 9.48 13.43 -13.11
C ASN A 358 7.94 13.37 -13.00
N SER A 359 7.29 12.50 -13.79
CA SER A 359 5.86 12.22 -13.61
C SER A 359 5.56 11.53 -12.27
N VAL A 360 6.50 10.75 -11.73
CA VAL A 360 6.36 10.15 -10.38
C VAL A 360 6.34 11.25 -9.32
N LEU A 361 7.14 12.32 -9.47
CA LEU A 361 7.08 13.50 -8.58
C LEU A 361 5.69 14.14 -8.60
N PHE A 362 5.11 14.33 -9.78
CA PHE A 362 3.76 14.87 -9.93
C PHE A 362 2.71 14.06 -9.16
N PHE A 363 2.70 12.73 -9.31
CA PHE A 363 1.72 11.86 -8.66
C PHE A 363 1.90 11.72 -7.15
N CYS A 364 3.09 11.98 -6.61
CA CYS A 364 3.31 12.04 -5.16
C CYS A 364 3.17 13.46 -4.58
N GLY A 365 2.65 14.41 -5.37
CA GLY A 365 2.33 15.77 -4.94
C GLY A 365 3.54 16.71 -4.82
N LYS A 366 4.61 16.39 -5.53
CA LYS A 366 5.81 17.24 -5.67
C LYS A 366 5.77 17.99 -7.00
N LYS A 367 6.56 19.05 -7.11
CA LYS A 367 6.71 19.75 -8.40
C LYS A 367 7.57 18.91 -9.34
N THR A 368 7.22 18.91 -10.62
CA THR A 368 7.93 18.14 -11.66
C THR A 368 9.34 18.62 -11.96
N ASP A 369 9.68 19.86 -11.62
CA ASP A 369 10.98 20.49 -11.77
C ASP A 369 11.93 20.27 -10.58
N GLN A 370 11.48 19.64 -9.50
CA GLN A 370 12.32 19.33 -8.35
C GLN A 370 13.33 18.23 -8.68
N PRO A 371 14.49 18.20 -7.97
CA PRO A 371 15.45 17.12 -8.10
C PRO A 371 14.82 15.76 -7.81
N VAL A 372 15.06 14.77 -8.66
CA VAL A 372 14.45 13.42 -8.53
C VAL A 372 14.92 12.68 -7.27
N GLU A 373 16.03 13.12 -6.67
CA GLU A 373 16.56 12.65 -5.38
C GLU A 373 15.56 12.80 -4.23
N ILE A 374 14.56 13.69 -4.35
CA ILE A 374 13.48 13.85 -3.36
C ILE A 374 12.65 12.56 -3.20
N LEU A 375 12.67 11.67 -4.20
CA LEU A 375 12.06 10.33 -4.11
C LEU A 375 12.77 9.42 -3.11
N LEU A 376 13.99 9.74 -2.71
CA LEU A 376 14.79 9.00 -1.72
C LEU A 376 14.52 9.48 -0.28
N GLU A 377 13.87 10.63 -0.14
CA GLU A 377 13.62 11.23 1.17
C GLU A 377 12.59 10.42 1.98
N LYS A 378 12.75 10.50 3.29
CA LYS A 378 11.76 9.97 4.24
C LYS A 378 10.63 10.99 4.38
N ASN A 379 9.50 10.74 3.76
CA ASN A 379 8.28 11.46 4.13
C ASN A 379 7.75 10.89 5.44
N VAL A 380 7.80 11.66 6.51
CA VAL A 380 7.16 11.32 7.77
C VAL A 380 5.71 11.79 7.68
N ASN A 381 4.77 10.83 7.63
CA ASN A 381 3.37 11.18 7.76
C ASN A 381 3.08 11.61 9.21
N THR A 382 2.62 12.82 9.40
CA THR A 382 2.27 13.39 10.72
C THR A 382 0.78 13.28 11.02
N ASN A 383 -0.04 12.93 10.04
CA ASN A 383 -1.49 12.80 10.20
C ASN A 383 -1.88 11.36 10.53
N PHE A 384 -2.80 11.22 11.45
CA PHE A 384 -3.54 10.00 11.70
C PHE A 384 -4.49 9.74 10.54
N TYR A 385 -4.75 8.48 10.20
CA TYR A 385 -5.70 8.16 9.15
C TYR A 385 -6.37 6.79 9.33
N LYS A 386 -7.52 6.65 8.71
CA LYS A 386 -8.21 5.38 8.44
C LYS A 386 -8.55 5.33 6.96
N ALA A 387 -8.41 4.15 6.36
CA ALA A 387 -8.79 3.93 4.97
C ALA A 387 -9.54 2.61 4.82
N THR A 388 -10.32 2.50 3.75
CA THR A 388 -10.99 1.29 3.26
C THR A 388 -11.15 1.39 1.75
N SER A 389 -11.67 0.34 1.09
CA SER A 389 -11.77 0.32 -0.37
C SER A 389 -12.94 -0.49 -0.87
N ASP A 390 -13.30 -0.24 -2.13
CA ASP A 390 -14.26 -0.99 -2.92
C ASP A 390 -13.80 -1.14 -4.37
N PHE A 391 -14.46 -2.02 -5.12
CA PHE A 391 -14.42 -2.07 -6.58
C PHE A 391 -15.80 -1.78 -7.16
N LEU A 392 -15.84 -1.10 -8.31
CA LEU A 392 -17.07 -0.80 -9.05
C LEU A 392 -17.12 -1.60 -10.35
N LYS A 393 -18.31 -2.12 -10.64
CA LYS A 393 -18.65 -2.81 -11.90
C LYS A 393 -19.58 -1.98 -12.79
N SER A 394 -20.08 -0.88 -12.28
CA SER A 394 -20.94 0.07 -13.00
C SER A 394 -20.70 1.49 -12.51
N PRO A 395 -21.00 2.51 -13.34
CA PRO A 395 -20.91 3.91 -12.93
C PRO A 395 -21.80 4.20 -11.72
N ILE A 396 -21.34 5.11 -10.85
CA ILE A 396 -22.14 5.64 -9.74
C ILE A 396 -23.20 6.60 -10.33
N PRO A 397 -24.49 6.40 -10.06
CA PRO A 397 -25.54 7.29 -10.56
C PRO A 397 -25.53 8.66 -9.86
N ASP A 398 -26.29 9.61 -10.38
CA ASP A 398 -26.34 10.98 -9.87
C ASP A 398 -26.73 11.05 -8.38
N GLU A 399 -27.65 10.19 -7.94
CA GLU A 399 -28.05 10.10 -6.53
C GLU A 399 -26.89 9.67 -5.65
N GLY A 400 -26.05 8.74 -6.12
CA GLY A 400 -24.83 8.32 -5.41
C GLY A 400 -23.84 9.47 -5.31
N TRP A 401 -23.65 10.26 -6.38
CA TRP A 401 -22.77 11.43 -6.32
C TRP A 401 -23.30 12.54 -5.45
N LYS A 402 -24.63 12.74 -5.37
CA LYS A 402 -25.26 13.68 -4.41
C LYS A 402 -25.01 13.22 -2.97
N MET A 403 -25.14 11.93 -2.67
CA MET A 403 -24.82 11.35 -1.38
C MET A 403 -23.33 11.56 -1.04
N ILE A 404 -22.43 11.22 -1.96
CA ILE A 404 -20.97 11.41 -1.79
C ILE A 404 -20.66 12.88 -1.50
N HIS A 405 -21.20 13.83 -2.30
CA HIS A 405 -21.00 15.27 -2.07
C HIS A 405 -21.37 15.69 -0.65
N LYS A 406 -22.55 15.25 -0.16
CA LYS A 406 -23.00 15.55 1.21
C LYS A 406 -22.05 14.96 2.26
N MET A 407 -21.62 13.71 2.05
CA MET A 407 -20.69 13.04 2.96
C MET A 407 -19.33 13.73 2.99
N MET A 408 -18.79 14.13 1.84
CA MET A 408 -17.49 14.83 1.74
C MET A 408 -17.49 16.18 2.47
N LEU A 409 -18.63 16.88 2.54
CA LEU A 409 -18.76 18.12 3.29
C LEU A 409 -18.83 17.91 4.81
N SER A 410 -19.19 16.72 5.27
CA SER A 410 -19.46 16.44 6.69
C SER A 410 -18.23 16.05 7.51
N ASP A 411 -17.07 15.82 6.88
CA ASP A 411 -15.79 15.60 7.55
C ASP A 411 -14.82 16.75 7.25
N ASP A 412 -13.68 16.80 7.94
CA ASP A 412 -12.73 17.90 7.76
C ASP A 412 -11.69 17.63 6.68
N ARG A 413 -11.28 16.38 6.53
CA ARG A 413 -10.21 15.97 5.58
C ARG A 413 -10.51 14.64 4.89
N PRO A 414 -11.68 14.52 4.25
CA PRO A 414 -12.03 13.33 3.50
C PRO A 414 -11.29 13.29 2.17
N ILE A 415 -10.91 12.09 1.76
CA ILE A 415 -10.31 11.83 0.45
C ILE A 415 -10.97 10.59 -0.13
N MET A 416 -11.39 10.68 -1.40
CA MET A 416 -11.79 9.53 -2.20
C MET A 416 -10.92 9.52 -3.45
N ILE A 417 -10.24 8.41 -3.71
CA ILE A 417 -9.39 8.23 -4.87
C ILE A 417 -10.01 7.12 -5.71
N ILE A 418 -10.24 7.38 -6.99
CA ILE A 418 -10.82 6.40 -7.91
C ILE A 418 -9.86 6.19 -9.08
N ASP A 419 -9.38 4.96 -9.19
CA ASP A 419 -8.43 4.53 -10.22
C ASP A 419 -9.16 3.70 -11.29
N PRO A 420 -9.08 4.06 -12.59
CA PRO A 420 -9.67 3.27 -13.65
C PRO A 420 -8.85 1.98 -13.87
N LEU A 421 -9.56 0.89 -14.10
CA LEU A 421 -9.01 -0.38 -14.57
C LEU A 421 -9.10 -0.45 -16.11
N GLY A 422 -9.38 -1.59 -16.69
CA GLY A 422 -9.41 -1.76 -18.14
C GLY A 422 -8.02 -1.96 -18.75
N GLY A 423 -7.93 -2.00 -20.09
CA GLY A 423 -6.70 -2.35 -20.78
C GLY A 423 -6.15 -3.70 -20.31
N GLN A 424 -4.84 -3.78 -20.04
CA GLN A 424 -4.18 -5.02 -19.57
C GLN A 424 -4.84 -5.65 -18.33
N MET A 425 -5.54 -4.84 -17.51
CA MET A 425 -6.26 -5.36 -16.34
C MET A 425 -7.46 -6.24 -16.73
N ASP A 426 -8.06 -6.04 -17.90
CA ASP A 426 -9.15 -6.88 -18.42
C ASP A 426 -8.64 -8.09 -19.21
N GLU A 427 -7.40 -8.05 -19.71
CA GLU A 427 -6.79 -9.14 -20.47
C GLU A 427 -6.21 -10.24 -19.56
N ILE A 428 -5.66 -9.87 -18.40
CA ILE A 428 -5.11 -10.82 -17.43
C ILE A 428 -6.26 -11.53 -16.71
N GLY A 429 -6.24 -12.87 -16.72
CA GLY A 429 -7.26 -13.70 -16.08
C GLY A 429 -7.33 -13.54 -14.55
N GLU A 430 -8.53 -13.72 -13.98
CA GLU A 430 -8.77 -13.58 -12.52
C GLU A 430 -7.91 -14.54 -11.67
N ASN A 431 -7.42 -15.65 -12.25
CA ASN A 431 -6.67 -16.70 -11.56
C ASN A 431 -5.15 -16.67 -11.85
N GLU A 432 -4.67 -15.76 -12.72
CA GLU A 432 -3.23 -15.64 -13.07
C GLU A 432 -2.39 -15.22 -11.86
N THR A 433 -2.98 -14.41 -11.00
CA THR A 433 -2.45 -14.05 -9.69
C THR A 433 -3.57 -14.10 -8.66
N PRO A 434 -3.30 -14.09 -7.35
CA PRO A 434 -4.35 -13.98 -6.33
C PRO A 434 -5.23 -12.74 -6.42
N PHE A 435 -4.75 -11.66 -7.06
CA PHE A 435 -5.54 -10.45 -7.29
C PHE A 435 -6.65 -10.73 -8.31
N ALA A 436 -7.86 -10.98 -7.83
CA ALA A 436 -9.00 -11.45 -8.63
C ALA A 436 -9.89 -10.33 -9.22
N HIS A 437 -9.51 -9.05 -9.06
CA HIS A 437 -10.33 -7.91 -9.50
C HIS A 437 -9.90 -7.48 -10.92
N ARG A 438 -10.23 -8.32 -11.91
CA ARG A 438 -9.86 -8.18 -13.31
C ARG A 438 -11.06 -7.76 -14.15
N LYS A 439 -11.25 -8.31 -15.31
CA LYS A 439 -12.32 -8.00 -16.29
C LYS A 439 -13.68 -7.74 -15.64
N GLY A 440 -14.34 -6.67 -16.09
CA GLY A 440 -15.64 -6.25 -15.60
C GLY A 440 -15.63 -5.44 -14.29
N ASN A 441 -14.44 -5.12 -13.75
CA ASN A 441 -14.31 -4.07 -12.74
C ASN A 441 -13.86 -2.79 -13.43
N LEU A 442 -14.66 -1.72 -13.33
CA LEU A 442 -14.36 -0.44 -13.97
C LEU A 442 -13.33 0.37 -13.20
N PHE A 443 -13.45 0.36 -11.87
CA PHE A 443 -12.66 1.20 -10.97
C PHE A 443 -12.33 0.49 -9.65
N ASN A 444 -11.18 0.87 -9.07
CA ASN A 444 -10.91 0.72 -7.64
C ASN A 444 -11.18 2.05 -6.95
N ILE A 445 -11.83 2.02 -5.79
CA ILE A 445 -12.01 3.20 -4.94
C ILE A 445 -11.27 2.99 -3.63
N GLN A 446 -10.48 4.00 -3.24
CA GLN A 446 -9.95 4.16 -1.91
C GLN A 446 -10.69 5.30 -1.20
N TYR A 447 -11.26 5.02 -0.04
CA TYR A 447 -11.78 6.02 0.88
C TYR A 447 -10.76 6.25 1.99
N MET A 448 -10.54 7.51 2.35
CA MET A 448 -9.62 7.88 3.42
C MET A 448 -10.15 9.11 4.18
N THR A 449 -9.91 9.14 5.46
CA THR A 449 -10.04 10.35 6.28
C THR A 449 -8.77 10.54 7.10
N ASN A 450 -8.38 11.78 7.31
CA ASN A 450 -7.18 12.16 8.03
C ASN A 450 -7.50 13.14 9.16
N TRP A 451 -6.74 13.06 10.25
CA TRP A 451 -6.82 14.02 11.34
C TRP A 451 -5.45 14.32 11.95
N ALA A 452 -5.31 15.50 12.54
CA ALA A 452 -4.03 15.99 13.06
C ALA A 452 -3.90 15.86 14.59
N VAL A 453 -5.02 15.79 15.31
CA VAL A 453 -5.04 15.82 16.78
C VAL A 453 -5.17 14.41 17.32
N ASN A 454 -4.21 14.00 18.17
CA ASN A 454 -4.24 12.68 18.82
C ASN A 454 -5.22 12.70 20.02
N SER A 455 -6.51 12.53 19.73
CA SER A 455 -7.52 12.33 20.75
C SER A 455 -8.52 11.25 20.36
N GLU A 456 -9.06 10.54 21.34
CA GLU A 456 -10.06 9.49 21.12
C GLU A 456 -11.34 10.04 20.46
N ASN A 457 -11.75 11.27 20.82
CA ASN A 457 -12.92 11.91 20.22
C ASN A 457 -12.72 12.19 18.74
N GLU A 458 -11.56 12.76 18.35
CA GLU A 458 -11.25 13.01 16.94
C GLU A 458 -11.14 11.70 16.16
N ALA A 459 -10.39 10.74 16.67
CA ALA A 459 -10.29 9.42 16.06
C ALA A 459 -11.67 8.76 15.91
N GLY A 460 -12.49 8.77 16.95
CA GLY A 460 -13.84 8.21 16.93
C GLY A 460 -14.75 8.88 15.90
N ARG A 461 -14.70 10.20 15.75
CA ARG A 461 -15.46 10.98 14.79
C ARG A 461 -15.09 10.60 13.34
N HIS A 462 -13.81 10.62 13.00
CA HIS A 462 -13.31 10.28 11.67
C HIS A 462 -13.54 8.80 11.30
N ILE A 463 -13.29 7.89 12.23
CA ILE A 463 -13.54 6.45 12.01
C ILE A 463 -15.04 6.18 11.81
N LYS A 464 -15.92 6.82 12.57
CA LYS A 464 -17.38 6.72 12.39
C LYS A 464 -17.80 7.27 11.02
N TRP A 465 -17.21 8.39 10.60
CA TRP A 465 -17.51 9.00 9.30
C TRP A 465 -17.16 8.05 8.15
N ILE A 466 -15.94 7.50 8.11
CA ILE A 466 -15.52 6.61 7.00
C ILE A 466 -16.33 5.31 6.98
N ARG A 467 -16.69 4.76 8.15
CA ARG A 467 -17.59 3.60 8.24
C ARG A 467 -18.98 3.90 7.69
N ASN A 468 -19.50 5.09 7.95
CA ASN A 468 -20.78 5.53 7.41
C ASN A 468 -20.68 5.72 5.89
N LEU A 469 -19.64 6.39 5.37
CA LEU A 469 -19.44 6.52 3.93
C LEU A 469 -19.35 5.14 3.26
N HIS A 470 -18.54 4.24 3.81
CA HIS A 470 -18.42 2.88 3.28
C HIS A 470 -19.77 2.17 3.28
N LYS A 471 -20.59 2.33 4.31
CA LYS A 471 -21.95 1.77 4.37
C LYS A 471 -22.87 2.37 3.29
N GLU A 472 -22.91 3.69 3.18
CA GLU A 472 -23.75 4.39 2.18
C GLU A 472 -23.36 4.05 0.74
N MET A 473 -22.11 3.65 0.49
CA MET A 473 -21.63 3.19 -0.82
C MET A 473 -22.11 1.79 -1.21
N GLU A 474 -22.65 0.99 -0.29
CA GLU A 474 -23.06 -0.39 -0.55
C GLU A 474 -23.97 -0.58 -1.78
N PRO A 475 -24.94 0.30 -2.09
CA PRO A 475 -25.78 0.18 -3.29
C PRO A 475 -25.03 0.29 -4.61
N TYR A 476 -23.86 0.93 -4.62
CA TYR A 476 -23.16 1.38 -5.82
C TYR A 476 -21.91 0.58 -6.17
N VAL A 477 -21.46 -0.32 -5.27
CA VAL A 477 -20.20 -1.07 -5.40
C VAL A 477 -20.44 -2.54 -5.76
N ALA A 478 -19.37 -3.27 -6.08
CA ALA A 478 -19.44 -4.70 -6.37
C ALA A 478 -20.11 -5.47 -5.22
N ARG A 479 -20.99 -6.43 -5.57
CA ARG A 479 -21.75 -7.25 -4.63
C ARG A 479 -21.52 -8.73 -4.89
N SER A 480 -21.71 -9.54 -3.85
CA SER A 480 -21.70 -11.01 -3.92
C SER A 480 -20.36 -11.62 -4.38
N PRO A 481 -19.26 -11.34 -3.68
CA PRO A 481 -19.12 -10.53 -2.47
C PRO A 481 -18.89 -9.05 -2.77
N ARG A 482 -19.08 -8.17 -1.78
CA ARG A 482 -18.51 -6.83 -1.77
C ARG A 482 -17.00 -6.95 -1.71
N THR A 483 -16.27 -6.33 -2.63
CA THR A 483 -14.84 -6.57 -2.82
C THR A 483 -13.98 -5.39 -2.41
N ALA A 484 -12.77 -5.67 -1.95
CA ALA A 484 -11.81 -4.67 -1.49
C ALA A 484 -10.39 -5.02 -1.96
N TYR A 485 -9.45 -4.07 -1.85
CA TYR A 485 -8.05 -4.25 -2.23
C TYR A 485 -7.18 -4.56 -0.99
N ILE A 486 -6.43 -5.66 -1.05
CA ILE A 486 -5.65 -6.15 0.10
C ILE A 486 -4.58 -5.17 0.58
N ASN A 487 -3.98 -4.35 -0.30
CA ASN A 487 -3.02 -3.33 0.11
C ASN A 487 -3.68 -2.09 0.74
N TYR A 488 -5.01 -1.95 0.61
CA TYR A 488 -5.80 -0.98 1.38
C TYR A 488 -6.47 -1.66 2.58
N LYS A 489 -5.62 -2.35 3.37
CA LYS A 489 -6.03 -3.22 4.47
C LYS A 489 -7.01 -2.54 5.43
N ASP A 490 -8.07 -3.28 5.78
CA ASP A 490 -9.11 -2.81 6.69
C ASP A 490 -9.62 -3.95 7.57
N LEU A 491 -9.38 -3.85 8.88
CA LEU A 491 -9.85 -4.85 9.85
C LEU A 491 -11.36 -4.79 10.11
N ASP A 492 -12.05 -3.73 9.68
CA ASP A 492 -13.52 -3.65 9.76
C ASP A 492 -14.20 -4.65 8.79
N LEU A 493 -13.49 -5.13 7.76
CA LEU A 493 -13.99 -6.17 6.85
C LEU A 493 -14.06 -7.56 7.49
N GLY A 494 -13.44 -7.73 8.64
CA GLY A 494 -13.31 -8.96 9.40
C GLY A 494 -11.86 -9.24 9.79
N LYS A 495 -11.67 -10.03 10.83
CA LYS A 495 -10.33 -10.46 11.29
C LYS A 495 -10.36 -11.93 11.72
N ASN A 496 -9.20 -12.54 11.68
CA ASN A 496 -9.00 -13.88 12.20
C ASN A 496 -9.20 -13.90 13.72
N ASP A 497 -9.81 -14.97 14.21
CA ASP A 497 -9.84 -15.27 15.62
C ASP A 497 -8.53 -15.93 16.10
N LYS A 498 -8.51 -16.31 17.37
CA LYS A 498 -7.39 -17.02 17.99
C LYS A 498 -7.02 -18.32 17.24
N TYR A 499 -7.99 -18.98 16.63
CA TYR A 499 -7.82 -20.26 15.94
C TYR A 499 -7.54 -20.12 14.45
N CYS A 500 -7.77 -18.94 13.87
CA CYS A 500 -7.57 -18.64 12.46
C CYS A 500 -8.23 -19.66 11.53
N SER A 501 -9.52 -19.99 11.80
CA SER A 501 -10.25 -20.98 11.00
C SER A 501 -10.57 -20.45 9.62
N TYR A 502 -10.52 -21.34 8.59
CA TYR A 502 -10.85 -21.01 7.21
C TYR A 502 -12.25 -20.38 7.07
N ASN A 503 -13.25 -20.99 7.70
CA ASN A 503 -14.65 -20.53 7.60
C ASN A 503 -14.84 -19.10 8.14
N GLN A 504 -14.15 -18.75 9.22
CA GLN A 504 -14.20 -17.40 9.75
C GLN A 504 -13.42 -16.42 8.90
N ALA A 505 -12.22 -16.80 8.46
CA ALA A 505 -11.39 -15.96 7.59
C ALA A 505 -12.03 -15.71 6.22
N LYS A 506 -12.90 -16.62 5.75
CA LYS A 506 -13.65 -16.51 4.48
C LYS A 506 -14.44 -15.19 4.40
N VAL A 507 -14.94 -14.69 5.53
CA VAL A 507 -15.72 -13.43 5.60
C VAL A 507 -14.96 -12.24 5.03
N TRP A 508 -13.67 -12.11 5.32
CA TRP A 508 -12.81 -11.05 4.77
C TRP A 508 -12.01 -11.54 3.55
N GLY A 509 -11.66 -12.81 3.51
CA GLY A 509 -10.81 -13.39 2.47
C GLY A 509 -11.43 -13.34 1.08
N GLU A 510 -12.72 -13.67 0.94
CA GLU A 510 -13.43 -13.57 -0.33
C GLU A 510 -13.61 -12.12 -0.81
N LYS A 511 -13.61 -11.14 0.11
CA LYS A 511 -13.65 -9.73 -0.28
C LYS A 511 -12.37 -9.30 -0.99
N TYR A 512 -11.22 -9.81 -0.55
CA TYR A 512 -9.93 -9.50 -1.17
C TYR A 512 -9.58 -10.39 -2.37
N PHE A 513 -9.98 -11.66 -2.34
CA PHE A 513 -9.45 -12.67 -3.27
C PHE A 513 -10.52 -13.41 -4.06
N LYS A 514 -11.81 -13.17 -3.82
CA LYS A 514 -12.93 -13.91 -4.43
C LYS A 514 -12.69 -15.44 -4.35
N GLY A 515 -12.85 -16.15 -5.47
CA GLY A 515 -12.62 -17.61 -5.56
C GLY A 515 -11.16 -18.05 -5.31
N ASN A 516 -10.19 -17.15 -5.45
CA ASN A 516 -8.77 -17.45 -5.21
C ASN A 516 -8.44 -17.67 -3.72
N PHE A 517 -9.33 -17.27 -2.80
CA PHE A 517 -9.09 -17.43 -1.37
C PHE A 517 -8.91 -18.88 -0.94
N GLU A 518 -9.69 -19.78 -1.49
CA GLU A 518 -9.58 -21.22 -1.18
C GLU A 518 -8.21 -21.78 -1.64
N ARG A 519 -7.77 -21.46 -2.87
CA ARG A 519 -6.47 -21.88 -3.35
C ARG A 519 -5.33 -21.32 -2.47
N LEU A 520 -5.40 -20.05 -2.07
CA LEU A 520 -4.45 -19.46 -1.12
C LEU A 520 -4.39 -20.24 0.19
N ALA A 521 -5.54 -20.61 0.77
CA ALA A 521 -5.60 -21.36 2.02
C ALA A 521 -5.04 -22.79 1.88
N ARG A 522 -5.26 -23.47 0.74
CA ARG A 522 -4.65 -24.75 0.43
C ARG A 522 -3.13 -24.66 0.26
N VAL A 523 -2.64 -23.62 -0.43
CA VAL A 523 -1.19 -23.37 -0.54
C VAL A 523 -0.59 -23.14 0.85
N LYS A 524 -1.27 -22.33 1.70
CA LYS A 524 -0.87 -22.11 3.09
C LYS A 524 -0.76 -23.44 3.86
N GLY A 525 -1.74 -24.32 3.70
CA GLY A 525 -1.75 -25.65 4.34
C GLY A 525 -0.54 -26.51 3.96
N LYS A 526 -0.09 -26.41 2.70
CA LYS A 526 1.10 -27.14 2.21
C LYS A 526 2.43 -26.55 2.73
N VAL A 527 2.57 -25.21 2.73
CA VAL A 527 3.86 -24.56 3.00
C VAL A 527 4.07 -24.16 4.47
N ASP A 528 3.01 -23.92 5.21
CA ASP A 528 3.04 -23.59 6.64
C ASP A 528 1.85 -24.23 7.38
N PRO A 529 1.81 -25.57 7.49
CA PRO A 529 0.67 -26.28 8.10
C PRO A 529 0.48 -25.95 9.57
N SER A 530 1.52 -25.46 10.25
CA SER A 530 1.43 -24.99 11.65
C SER A 530 0.85 -23.58 11.78
N ASN A 531 0.55 -22.90 10.69
CA ASN A 531 0.12 -21.51 10.66
C ASN A 531 1.02 -20.57 11.48
N PHE A 532 2.34 -20.74 11.33
CA PHE A 532 3.31 -19.94 12.05
C PHE A 532 3.32 -18.48 11.60
N PHE A 533 3.36 -18.23 10.28
CA PHE A 533 3.25 -16.89 9.70
C PHE A 533 1.78 -16.45 9.69
N ARG A 534 1.36 -15.78 10.75
CA ARG A 534 -0.04 -15.36 10.94
C ARG A 534 -0.17 -13.94 11.47
N ASN A 535 -1.26 -13.31 11.12
CA ASN A 535 -1.71 -12.03 11.63
C ASN A 535 -3.26 -11.96 11.58
N GLU A 536 -3.81 -10.84 11.95
CA GLU A 536 -5.25 -10.58 12.06
C GLU A 536 -6.02 -10.77 10.73
N GLN A 537 -5.34 -10.70 9.59
CA GLN A 537 -5.87 -11.01 8.25
C GLN A 537 -4.85 -11.77 7.39
N SER A 538 -4.11 -12.72 7.97
CA SER A 538 -3.30 -13.67 7.21
C SER A 538 -4.14 -14.80 6.66
N ILE A 539 -3.70 -15.36 5.53
CA ILE A 539 -4.33 -16.53 4.91
C ILE A 539 -4.33 -17.71 5.91
N PRO A 540 -5.49 -18.31 6.21
CA PRO A 540 -5.60 -19.47 7.11
C PRO A 540 -5.13 -20.76 6.43
N VAL A 541 -4.92 -21.79 7.23
CA VAL A 541 -4.62 -23.16 6.76
C VAL A 541 -5.93 -23.85 6.32
N LEU A 542 -5.92 -24.43 5.12
CA LEU A 542 -6.91 -25.39 4.63
C LEU A 542 -6.17 -26.65 4.17
N LEU A 543 -6.36 -27.77 4.86
CA LEU A 543 -5.75 -29.07 4.55
C LEU A 543 -6.59 -29.88 3.54
#